data_b0f76f0607c10c49a4b20213ea776a32
#
_entry.id   b0f76f0607c10c49a4b20213ea776a32
#
_cell.length_a   1.000
_cell.length_b   1.000
_cell.length_c   1.000
_cell.angle_alpha   90.00
_cell.angle_beta   90.00
_cell.angle_gamma   90.00
#
_symmetry.space_group_name_H-M   'P 1'
#
loop_
_entity.id
_entity.type
_entity.pdbx_description
1 polymer ?
#
loop_
_entity_poly.entity_id
_entity_poly.type
_entity_poly.pdbx_seq_one_letter_code
_entity_poly.pdbx_strand_id
1 'polypeptide(L)'
;VSIGSEVIVVGAGAAGASVAYELVKRGVSVTMIERDSVASHASGFAYGGLFPTMGAGIPGPTLQHAKRGISLHKRLAPELEDATGIDIELRAVRSIDLATDDDGFRGLQAALAWQQEEDLEADLIDANGVRAEEPSLTGDIAGGLIQRSHFEVDSYKYTLALVTAFERAGGDHI
;
A
#
# COMPACT_ATOMS: atom_id res chain seq x y z
N VAL A 1 -19.16 -23.30 12.28
CA VAL A 1 -20.05 -22.24 11.78
C VAL A 1 -20.87 -21.80 12.98
N SER A 2 -20.57 -20.64 13.55
CA SER A 2 -21.48 -20.09 14.57
C SER A 2 -22.80 -19.73 13.86
N ILE A 3 -23.90 -20.28 14.38
CA ILE A 3 -25.23 -19.99 13.84
C ILE A 3 -25.55 -18.54 14.25
N GLY A 4 -25.37 -17.60 13.30
CA GLY A 4 -25.79 -16.22 13.49
C GLY A 4 -24.68 -15.17 13.45
N SER A 5 -23.75 -15.23 12.47
CA SER A 5 -22.87 -14.09 12.24
C SER A 5 -23.67 -12.86 11.82
N GLU A 6 -23.33 -11.69 12.40
CA GLU A 6 -23.96 -10.40 12.07
C GLU A 6 -23.55 -9.92 10.68
N VAL A 7 -22.33 -10.28 10.26
CA VAL A 7 -21.75 -9.88 8.96
C VAL A 7 -21.10 -11.08 8.27
N ILE A 8 -21.35 -11.18 6.97
CA ILE A 8 -20.63 -12.11 6.08
C ILE A 8 -19.75 -11.30 5.14
N VAL A 9 -18.47 -11.63 5.11
CA VAL A 9 -17.49 -11.06 4.17
C VAL A 9 -17.15 -12.10 3.12
N VAL A 10 -17.33 -11.79 1.85
CA VAL A 10 -17.02 -12.70 0.74
C VAL A 10 -15.71 -12.29 0.11
N GLY A 11 -14.73 -13.17 0.17
CA GLY A 11 -13.37 -13.01 -0.34
C GLY A 11 -12.34 -12.70 0.74
N ALA A 12 -11.30 -13.55 0.87
CA ALA A 12 -10.17 -13.39 1.77
C ALA A 12 -8.95 -12.72 1.10
N GLY A 13 -9.19 -11.79 0.19
CA GLY A 13 -8.18 -10.86 -0.30
C GLY A 13 -7.94 -9.72 0.69
N ALA A 14 -6.93 -8.87 0.44
CA ALA A 14 -6.52 -7.79 1.33
C ALA A 14 -7.69 -6.89 1.79
N ALA A 15 -8.62 -6.55 0.89
CA ALA A 15 -9.77 -5.70 1.22
C ALA A 15 -10.77 -6.41 2.15
N GLY A 16 -11.19 -7.65 1.81
CA GLY A 16 -12.13 -8.42 2.64
C GLY A 16 -11.53 -8.75 4.01
N ALA A 17 -10.28 -9.22 4.03
CA ALA A 17 -9.57 -9.55 5.26
C ALA A 17 -9.42 -8.32 6.17
N SER A 18 -9.09 -7.15 5.61
CA SER A 18 -9.01 -5.89 6.38
C SER A 18 -10.35 -5.51 7.02
N VAL A 19 -11.44 -5.60 6.24
CA VAL A 19 -12.79 -5.30 6.75
C VAL A 19 -13.18 -6.30 7.84
N ALA A 20 -12.99 -7.61 7.61
CA ALA A 20 -13.33 -8.66 8.56
C ALA A 20 -12.57 -8.50 9.88
N TYR A 21 -11.26 -8.27 9.81
CA TYR A 21 -10.42 -8.07 10.98
C TYR A 21 -10.84 -6.84 11.79
N GLU A 22 -11.05 -5.71 11.13
CA GLU A 22 -11.48 -4.48 11.81
C GLU A 22 -12.89 -4.59 12.42
N LEU A 23 -13.79 -5.39 11.86
CA LEU A 23 -15.11 -5.66 12.43
C LEU A 23 -15.02 -6.53 13.69
N VAL A 24 -14.25 -7.63 13.62
CA VAL A 24 -14.07 -8.52 14.78
C VAL A 24 -13.41 -7.77 15.95
N LYS A 25 -12.42 -6.91 15.70
CA LYS A 25 -11.82 -6.05 16.72
C LYS A 25 -12.85 -5.13 17.43
N ARG A 26 -13.95 -4.81 16.77
CA ARG A 26 -15.06 -4.02 17.33
C ARG A 26 -16.15 -4.87 17.99
N GLY A 27 -15.93 -6.17 18.12
CA GLY A 27 -16.86 -7.10 18.74
C GLY A 27 -18.02 -7.56 17.85
N VAL A 28 -17.92 -7.31 16.53
CA VAL A 28 -18.92 -7.79 15.56
C VAL A 28 -18.63 -9.26 15.24
N SER A 29 -19.66 -10.10 15.25
CA SER A 29 -19.56 -11.50 14.83
C SER A 29 -19.47 -11.57 13.29
N VAL A 30 -18.35 -12.09 12.76
CA VAL A 30 -18.07 -12.10 11.32
C VAL A 30 -17.73 -13.49 10.84
N THR A 31 -18.37 -13.93 9.74
CA THR A 31 -17.92 -15.06 8.94
C THR A 31 -17.31 -14.58 7.63
N MET A 32 -16.08 -14.97 7.35
CA MET A 32 -15.40 -14.73 6.07
C MET A 32 -15.43 -16.00 5.22
N ILE A 33 -15.83 -15.86 3.97
CA ILE A 33 -15.96 -16.97 3.02
C ILE A 33 -14.99 -16.76 1.87
N GLU A 34 -14.09 -17.73 1.64
CA GLU A 34 -13.17 -17.74 0.51
C GLU A 34 -13.32 -19.05 -0.27
N ARG A 35 -13.40 -18.92 -1.58
CA ARG A 35 -13.56 -20.07 -2.47
C ARG A 35 -12.26 -20.86 -2.65
N ASP A 36 -11.14 -20.14 -2.67
CA ASP A 36 -9.83 -20.70 -2.93
C ASP A 36 -8.92 -20.52 -1.69
N SER A 37 -7.62 -20.59 -1.83
CA SER A 37 -6.69 -20.29 -0.73
C SER A 37 -6.59 -18.80 -0.48
N VAL A 38 -6.32 -18.43 0.76
CA VAL A 38 -6.05 -17.04 1.15
C VAL A 38 -4.98 -16.41 0.24
N ALA A 39 -5.23 -15.20 -0.24
CA ALA A 39 -4.33 -14.46 -1.09
C ALA A 39 -3.92 -15.14 -2.41
N SER A 40 -4.64 -16.19 -2.87
CA SER A 40 -4.29 -16.93 -4.08
C SER A 40 -4.52 -16.17 -5.39
N HIS A 41 -5.09 -14.98 -5.34
CA HIS A 41 -5.39 -14.14 -6.50
C HIS A 41 -4.68 -12.78 -6.40
N ALA A 42 -5.32 -11.71 -6.88
CA ALA A 42 -4.72 -10.38 -7.03
C ALA A 42 -3.95 -9.89 -5.80
N SER A 43 -4.46 -10.11 -4.59
CA SER A 43 -3.81 -9.65 -3.36
C SER A 43 -2.48 -10.31 -3.07
N GLY A 44 -2.32 -11.60 -3.41
CA GLY A 44 -1.06 -12.31 -3.18
C GLY A 44 -0.01 -12.08 -4.26
N PHE A 45 -0.42 -11.58 -5.44
CA PHE A 45 0.48 -11.29 -6.56
C PHE A 45 0.67 -9.79 -6.80
N ALA A 46 0.09 -8.94 -5.96
CA ALA A 46 0.30 -7.50 -6.04
C ALA A 46 1.74 -7.14 -5.69
N TYR A 47 2.25 -6.08 -6.31
CA TYR A 47 3.58 -5.54 -5.99
C TYR A 47 3.71 -5.10 -4.51
N GLY A 48 2.59 -4.69 -3.88
CA GLY A 48 2.59 -4.25 -2.50
C GLY A 48 2.95 -2.77 -2.30
N GLY A 49 3.02 -2.00 -3.36
CA GLY A 49 3.35 -0.56 -3.28
C GLY A 49 2.26 0.26 -2.62
N LEU A 50 2.66 1.12 -1.68
CA LEU A 50 1.83 2.08 -0.98
C LEU A 50 2.29 3.50 -1.38
N PHE A 51 1.79 3.99 -2.49
CA PHE A 51 2.25 5.21 -3.14
C PHE A 51 1.18 6.31 -3.07
N PRO A 52 1.33 7.30 -2.16
CA PRO A 52 0.33 8.35 -2.00
C PRO A 52 0.32 9.35 -3.16
N THR A 53 1.30 9.29 -4.05
CA THR A 53 1.44 10.19 -5.20
C THR A 53 0.84 9.64 -6.48
N MET A 54 0.31 8.41 -6.46
CA MET A 54 -0.15 7.68 -7.64
C MET A 54 -1.58 7.17 -7.45
N GLY A 55 -2.31 7.11 -8.56
CA GLY A 55 -3.63 6.50 -8.60
C GLY A 55 -4.74 7.44 -9.08
N ALA A 56 -5.90 6.90 -9.32
CA ALA A 56 -7.05 7.67 -9.79
C ALA A 56 -7.49 8.70 -8.74
N GLY A 57 -7.64 9.96 -9.18
CA GLY A 57 -8.02 11.06 -8.30
C GLY A 57 -6.88 11.62 -7.45
N ILE A 58 -5.61 11.37 -7.83
CA ILE A 58 -4.43 11.96 -7.21
C ILE A 58 -3.66 12.79 -8.28
N PRO A 59 -3.32 14.07 -8.03
CA PRO A 59 -3.79 14.88 -6.89
C PRO A 59 -5.30 15.10 -6.92
N GLY A 60 -5.94 15.19 -5.75
CA GLY A 60 -7.36 15.45 -5.64
C GLY A 60 -8.06 14.67 -4.51
N PRO A 61 -9.35 14.34 -4.64
CA PRO A 61 -10.19 13.89 -3.52
C PRO A 61 -9.74 12.57 -2.87
N THR A 62 -8.98 11.72 -3.57
CA THR A 62 -8.50 10.44 -3.04
C THR A 62 -7.16 10.53 -2.31
N LEU A 63 -6.43 11.63 -2.43
CA LEU A 63 -5.11 11.80 -1.82
C LEU A 63 -5.13 11.62 -0.30
N GLN A 64 -6.10 12.22 0.39
CA GLN A 64 -6.20 12.12 1.84
C GLN A 64 -6.48 10.68 2.31
N HIS A 65 -7.22 9.89 1.51
CA HIS A 65 -7.42 8.47 1.79
C HIS A 65 -6.11 7.69 1.62
N ALA A 66 -5.32 7.98 0.59
CA ALA A 66 -4.02 7.33 0.36
C ALA A 66 -3.03 7.64 1.51
N LYS A 67 -2.90 8.92 1.92
CA LYS A 67 -2.08 9.34 3.07
C LYS A 67 -2.51 8.64 4.36
N ARG A 68 -3.83 8.60 4.62
CA ARG A 68 -4.38 7.90 5.78
C ARG A 68 -4.11 6.39 5.71
N GLY A 69 -4.21 5.79 4.52
CA GLY A 69 -3.90 4.37 4.29
C GLY A 69 -2.48 4.02 4.73
N ILE A 70 -1.48 4.82 4.35
CA ILE A 70 -0.09 4.63 4.78
C ILE A 70 0.04 4.72 6.31
N SER A 71 -0.59 5.73 6.93
CA SER A 71 -0.56 5.88 8.38
C SER A 71 -1.18 4.68 9.10
N LEU A 72 -2.24 4.11 8.53
CA LEU A 72 -2.88 2.89 9.03
C LEU A 72 -1.97 1.66 8.88
N HIS A 73 -1.27 1.49 7.75
CA HIS A 73 -0.32 0.39 7.57
C HIS A 73 0.84 0.46 8.55
N LYS A 74 1.38 1.66 8.82
CA LYS A 74 2.45 1.86 9.83
C LYS A 74 2.02 1.44 11.24
N ARG A 75 0.75 1.63 11.59
CA ARG A 75 0.20 1.18 12.88
C ARG A 75 -0.11 -0.31 12.87
N LEU A 76 -0.63 -0.80 11.73
CA LEU A 76 -1.12 -2.17 11.61
C LEU A 76 0.03 -3.18 11.50
N ALA A 77 1.19 -2.80 10.96
CA ALA A 77 2.32 -3.71 10.79
C ALA A 77 2.78 -4.34 12.11
N PRO A 78 3.15 -3.58 13.16
CA PRO A 78 3.52 -4.18 14.44
C PRO A 78 2.32 -4.89 15.12
N GLU A 79 1.09 -4.40 14.97
CA GLU A 79 -0.09 -5.05 15.51
C GLU A 79 -0.30 -6.45 14.92
N LEU A 80 -0.13 -6.60 13.60
CA LEU A 80 -0.23 -7.90 12.92
C LEU A 80 0.90 -8.84 13.30
N GLU A 81 2.13 -8.34 13.40
CA GLU A 81 3.28 -9.12 13.82
C GLU A 81 3.09 -9.66 15.24
N ASP A 82 2.68 -8.81 16.19
CA ASP A 82 2.38 -9.21 17.57
C ASP A 82 1.23 -10.24 17.63
N ALA A 83 0.19 -10.04 16.85
CA ALA A 83 -0.98 -10.93 16.84
C ALA A 83 -0.72 -12.27 16.15
N THR A 84 0.15 -12.32 15.14
CA THR A 84 0.29 -13.48 14.26
C THR A 84 1.67 -14.09 14.19
N GLY A 85 2.72 -13.34 14.52
CA GLY A 85 4.11 -13.69 14.28
C GLY A 85 4.53 -13.50 12.81
N ILE A 86 3.72 -12.85 11.97
CA ILE A 86 4.01 -12.60 10.55
C ILE A 86 4.45 -11.14 10.38
N ASP A 87 5.72 -10.94 10.05
CA ASP A 87 6.23 -9.65 9.59
C ASP A 87 5.77 -9.42 8.14
N ILE A 88 5.01 -8.37 7.91
CA ILE A 88 4.52 -7.97 6.58
C ILE A 88 5.55 -7.22 5.75
N GLU A 89 6.76 -7.04 6.27
CA GLU A 89 7.88 -6.36 5.62
C GLU A 89 7.56 -4.91 5.20
N LEU A 90 6.81 -4.18 6.03
CA LEU A 90 6.54 -2.76 5.76
C LEU A 90 7.84 -1.96 5.81
N ARG A 91 8.22 -1.38 4.67
CA ARG A 91 9.43 -0.56 4.57
C ARG A 91 9.22 0.70 3.75
N ALA A 92 9.94 1.76 4.08
CA ALA A 92 10.05 2.94 3.23
C ALA A 92 10.89 2.60 2.00
N VAL A 93 10.43 3.05 0.84
CA VAL A 93 11.15 2.87 -0.43
C VAL A 93 11.33 4.22 -1.11
N ARG A 94 12.42 4.34 -1.85
CA ARG A 94 12.65 5.46 -2.76
C ARG A 94 12.29 5.02 -4.16
N SER A 95 11.61 5.86 -4.89
CA SER A 95 11.39 5.69 -6.32
C SER A 95 11.73 6.99 -7.04
N ILE A 96 11.97 6.88 -8.35
CA ILE A 96 12.28 8.01 -9.20
C ILE A 96 11.27 8.02 -10.35
N ASP A 97 10.50 9.09 -10.45
CA ASP A 97 9.71 9.36 -11.64
C ASP A 97 10.62 10.05 -12.65
N LEU A 98 10.74 9.49 -13.85
CA LEU A 98 11.69 9.93 -14.87
C LEU A 98 11.02 10.84 -15.90
N ALA A 99 11.75 11.86 -16.32
CA ALA A 99 11.45 12.67 -17.50
C ALA A 99 12.51 12.43 -18.58
N THR A 100 12.07 12.16 -19.81
CA THR A 100 12.94 11.92 -20.97
C THR A 100 13.09 13.17 -21.84
N ASP A 101 12.30 14.22 -21.58
CA ASP A 101 12.31 15.48 -22.31
C ASP A 101 11.93 16.66 -21.40
N ASP A 102 12.00 17.88 -21.94
CA ASP A 102 11.70 19.11 -21.22
C ASP A 102 10.23 19.22 -20.80
N ASP A 103 9.29 18.64 -21.58
CA ASP A 103 7.86 18.67 -21.25
C ASP A 103 7.58 17.76 -20.06
N GLY A 104 8.14 16.57 -20.06
CA GLY A 104 8.10 15.64 -18.94
C GLY A 104 8.71 16.27 -17.67
N PHE A 105 9.87 16.96 -17.81
CA PHE A 105 10.52 17.59 -16.68
C PHE A 105 9.67 18.75 -16.08
N ARG A 106 9.00 19.54 -16.91
CA ARG A 106 8.02 20.52 -16.43
C ARG A 106 6.85 19.86 -15.69
N GLY A 107 6.42 18.69 -16.14
CA GLY A 107 5.42 17.88 -15.44
C GLY A 107 5.89 17.46 -14.04
N LEU A 108 7.14 17.03 -13.91
CA LEU A 108 7.71 16.69 -12.60
C LEU A 108 7.85 17.91 -11.68
N GLN A 109 8.16 19.10 -12.21
CA GLN A 109 8.18 20.35 -11.43
C GLN A 109 6.79 20.69 -10.87
N ALA A 110 5.75 20.53 -11.70
CA ALA A 110 4.37 20.73 -11.26
C ALA A 110 3.96 19.66 -10.21
N ALA A 111 4.42 18.42 -10.38
CA ALA A 111 4.19 17.35 -9.41
C ALA A 111 4.85 17.65 -8.07
N LEU A 112 6.10 18.11 -8.06
CA LEU A 112 6.79 18.52 -6.83
C LEU A 112 6.01 19.63 -6.09
N ALA A 113 5.50 20.62 -6.80
CA ALA A 113 4.80 21.74 -6.19
C ALA A 113 3.59 21.30 -5.36
N TRP A 114 2.67 20.51 -5.95
CA TRP A 114 1.50 20.04 -5.20
C TRP A 114 1.86 19.00 -4.11
N GLN A 115 2.93 18.21 -4.31
CA GLN A 115 3.38 17.28 -3.29
C GLN A 115 3.90 18.01 -2.05
N GLN A 116 4.65 19.10 -2.23
CA GLN A 116 5.13 19.95 -1.14
C GLN A 116 3.97 20.62 -0.39
N GLU A 117 2.94 21.10 -1.10
CA GLU A 117 1.71 21.64 -0.48
C GLU A 117 0.97 20.60 0.39
N GLU A 118 1.14 19.33 0.09
CA GLU A 118 0.52 18.19 0.79
C GLU A 118 1.47 17.48 1.79
N ASP A 119 2.60 18.11 2.14
CA ASP A 119 3.60 17.54 3.05
C ASP A 119 4.13 16.16 2.62
N LEU A 120 4.22 15.93 1.30
CA LEU A 120 4.86 14.74 0.73
C LEU A 120 6.30 15.06 0.38
N GLU A 121 7.22 14.23 0.86
CA GLU A 121 8.64 14.44 0.66
C GLU A 121 9.07 13.98 -0.74
N ALA A 122 9.59 14.91 -1.53
CA ALA A 122 10.13 14.64 -2.86
C ALA A 122 11.21 15.67 -3.22
N ASP A 123 12.17 15.27 -4.06
CA ASP A 123 13.27 16.11 -4.53
C ASP A 123 13.41 16.03 -6.06
N LEU A 124 13.51 17.20 -6.70
CA LEU A 124 13.83 17.25 -8.12
C LEU A 124 15.34 17.13 -8.34
N ILE A 125 15.72 16.30 -9.30
CA ILE A 125 17.13 16.11 -9.70
C ILE A 125 17.28 16.25 -11.21
N ASP A 126 18.44 16.70 -11.65
CA ASP A 126 18.80 16.79 -13.07
C ASP A 126 19.20 15.41 -13.63
N ALA A 127 19.50 15.35 -14.93
CA ALA A 127 19.91 14.14 -15.59
C ALA A 127 21.16 13.48 -14.97
N ASN A 128 22.12 14.28 -14.47
CA ASN A 128 23.31 13.75 -13.82
C ASN A 128 22.96 13.15 -12.45
N GLY A 129 22.08 13.80 -11.72
CA GLY A 129 21.54 13.28 -10.46
C GLY A 129 20.82 11.94 -10.65
N VAL A 130 19.99 11.82 -11.68
CA VAL A 130 19.32 10.55 -12.03
C VAL A 130 20.34 9.44 -12.31
N ARG A 131 21.37 9.72 -13.11
CA ARG A 131 22.41 8.72 -13.43
C ARG A 131 23.31 8.37 -12.24
N ALA A 132 23.45 9.27 -11.28
CA ALA A 132 24.17 8.97 -10.03
C ALA A 132 23.36 8.06 -9.11
N GLU A 133 22.03 8.24 -9.05
CA GLU A 133 21.12 7.39 -8.28
C GLU A 133 20.93 6.01 -8.94
N GLU A 134 20.81 5.97 -10.28
CA GLU A 134 20.56 4.73 -11.04
C GLU A 134 21.48 4.65 -12.27
N PRO A 135 22.73 4.19 -12.10
CA PRO A 135 23.73 4.15 -13.17
C PRO A 135 23.38 3.21 -14.34
N SER A 136 22.43 2.29 -14.14
CA SER A 136 22.01 1.33 -15.19
C SER A 136 21.06 1.95 -16.22
N LEU A 137 20.49 3.13 -15.94
CA LEU A 137 19.58 3.80 -16.85
C LEU A 137 20.31 4.29 -18.11
N THR A 138 19.74 3.93 -19.25
CA THR A 138 20.21 4.33 -20.59
C THR A 138 19.16 5.19 -21.29
N GLY A 139 19.58 5.90 -22.35
CA GLY A 139 18.69 6.76 -23.14
C GLY A 139 18.68 8.21 -22.69
N ASP A 140 17.76 8.97 -23.27
CA ASP A 140 17.61 10.40 -22.98
C ASP A 140 16.91 10.59 -21.64
N ILE A 141 17.53 11.38 -20.79
CA ILE A 141 17.01 11.72 -19.46
C ILE A 141 17.14 13.23 -19.30
N ALA A 142 16.01 13.90 -19.08
CA ALA A 142 15.97 15.34 -18.78
C ALA A 142 16.10 15.60 -17.27
N GLY A 143 15.62 14.67 -16.44
CA GLY A 143 15.72 14.73 -15.00
C GLY A 143 14.77 13.73 -14.33
N GLY A 144 14.60 13.85 -13.01
CA GLY A 144 13.75 12.97 -12.23
C GLY A 144 13.19 13.65 -10.98
N LEU A 145 12.14 13.05 -10.42
CA LEU A 145 11.57 13.40 -9.14
C LEU A 145 11.73 12.20 -8.21
N ILE A 146 12.58 12.34 -7.19
CA ILE A 146 12.78 11.32 -6.17
C ILE A 146 11.61 11.39 -5.19
N GLN A 147 10.90 10.29 -5.03
CA GLN A 147 9.81 10.12 -4.06
C GLN A 147 10.37 9.52 -2.77
N ARG A 148 10.05 10.14 -1.63
CA ARG A 148 10.47 9.68 -0.29
C ARG A 148 9.30 9.28 0.62
N SER A 149 8.08 9.57 0.20
CA SER A 149 6.85 9.24 0.95
C SER A 149 6.22 7.92 0.53
N HIS A 150 6.98 7.09 -0.18
CA HIS A 150 6.55 5.78 -0.67
C HIS A 150 6.94 4.67 0.33
N PHE A 151 6.09 3.65 0.40
CA PHE A 151 6.29 2.45 1.20
C PHE A 151 5.94 1.22 0.38
N GLU A 152 6.35 0.05 0.84
CA GLU A 152 5.90 -1.23 0.30
C GLU A 152 5.73 -2.25 1.43
N VAL A 153 4.92 -3.27 1.15
CA VAL A 153 4.70 -4.45 1.99
C VAL A 153 4.82 -5.70 1.13
N ASP A 154 5.12 -6.83 1.73
CA ASP A 154 4.83 -8.12 1.10
C ASP A 154 3.31 -8.34 1.10
N SER A 155 2.69 -8.23 -0.07
CA SER A 155 1.23 -8.26 -0.22
C SER A 155 0.62 -9.60 0.15
N TYR A 156 1.35 -10.70 -0.05
CA TYR A 156 0.92 -12.04 0.37
C TYR A 156 0.94 -12.16 1.89
N LYS A 157 2.08 -11.81 2.53
CA LYS A 157 2.22 -11.83 3.99
C LYS A 157 1.22 -10.91 4.67
N TYR A 158 0.99 -9.71 4.10
CA TYR A 158 -0.01 -8.78 4.61
C TYR A 158 -1.41 -9.39 4.64
N THR A 159 -1.82 -10.00 3.52
CA THR A 159 -3.14 -10.63 3.44
C THR A 159 -3.25 -11.84 4.38
N LEU A 160 -2.21 -12.66 4.43
CA LEU A 160 -2.15 -13.82 5.33
C LEU A 160 -2.18 -13.40 6.81
N ALA A 161 -1.44 -12.35 7.18
CA ALA A 161 -1.43 -11.82 8.54
C ALA A 161 -2.81 -11.31 8.95
N LEU A 162 -3.51 -10.60 8.05
CA LEU A 162 -4.88 -10.12 8.31
C LEU A 162 -5.86 -11.26 8.57
N VAL A 163 -5.84 -12.30 7.75
CA VAL A 163 -6.74 -13.47 7.94
C VAL A 163 -6.39 -14.21 9.22
N THR A 164 -5.10 -14.44 9.46
CA THR A 164 -4.65 -15.10 10.70
C THR A 164 -5.04 -14.30 11.96
N ALA A 165 -4.88 -12.98 11.92
CA ALA A 165 -5.29 -12.10 13.01
C ALA A 165 -6.81 -12.09 13.21
N PHE A 166 -7.57 -12.10 12.12
CA PHE A 166 -9.03 -12.23 12.13
C PHE A 166 -9.48 -13.52 12.82
N GLU A 167 -8.91 -14.67 12.45
CA GLU A 167 -9.23 -15.98 13.05
C GLU A 167 -8.87 -16.01 14.54
N ARG A 168 -7.68 -15.51 14.91
CA ARG A 168 -7.24 -15.42 16.32
C ARG A 168 -8.09 -14.48 17.17
N ALA A 169 -8.68 -13.48 16.55
CA ALA A 169 -9.64 -12.57 17.20
C ALA A 169 -11.07 -13.15 17.32
N GLY A 170 -11.28 -14.38 16.90
CA GLY A 170 -12.56 -15.11 17.02
C GLY A 170 -13.47 -15.01 15.79
N GLY A 171 -12.95 -14.59 14.66
CA GLY A 171 -13.67 -14.64 13.38
C GLY A 171 -13.74 -16.06 12.79
N ASP A 172 -14.83 -16.37 12.13
CA ASP A 172 -15.01 -17.64 11.42
C ASP A 172 -14.55 -17.52 9.96
N HIS A 173 -13.66 -18.41 9.49
CA HIS A 173 -13.20 -18.46 8.10
C HIS A 173 -13.61 -19.79 7.47
N ILE A 174 -14.25 -19.77 6.30
CA ILE A 174 -14.79 -20.94 5.58
C ILE A 174 -14.32 -20.91 4.13
#